data_0d4e7a4f469a75b6213bbada46ac8dba
#
_entry.id   0d4e7a4f469a75b6213bbada46ac8dba
#
_cell.length_a   1.000
_cell.length_b   1.000
_cell.length_c   1.000
_cell.angle_alpha   90.00
_cell.angle_beta   90.00
_cell.angle_gamma   90.00
#
_symmetry.space_group_name_H-M   'P 1'
#
loop_
_entity.id
_entity.type
_entity.pdbx_description
1 polymer ?
#
loop_
_entity_poly.entity_id
_entity_poly.type
_entity_poly.pdbx_seq_one_letter_code
_entity_poly.pdbx_strand_id
1 'polypeptide(L)'
;MVGSHLGANPKFVPHLMQDLVDHYNKNKTGYFLDAIARFHAEFETIHPFVDGNGRMGRILINVQLLNAGLPPIIIQNKNKHHDYYSLFTKYQSTQKFDGFSKLLALLLQEALHKRIAFLSARKIIPLSVWAKQNNLRGNAAANKAKRQTLPAFRLR
;
A
#
# COMPACT_ATOMS: atom_id res chain seq x y z
N MET A 1 -8.58 -15.94 -10.66
CA MET A 1 -7.11 -16.11 -10.74
C MET A 1 -6.51 -14.79 -11.20
N VAL A 2 -5.68 -14.17 -10.39
CA VAL A 2 -4.90 -13.00 -10.79
C VAL A 2 -3.47 -13.47 -10.98
N GLY A 3 -3.10 -13.78 -12.24
CA GLY A 3 -1.79 -14.34 -12.58
C GLY A 3 -1.66 -15.85 -12.33
N SER A 4 -0.56 -16.44 -12.82
CA SER A 4 -0.20 -17.85 -12.70
C SER A 4 0.40 -18.23 -11.33
N HIS A 5 0.08 -17.47 -10.26
CA HIS A 5 0.64 -17.76 -8.94
C HIS A 5 -0.08 -18.97 -8.31
N LEU A 6 0.67 -20.06 -8.15
CA LEU A 6 0.28 -21.19 -7.32
C LEU A 6 0.61 -20.84 -5.86
N GLY A 7 -0.40 -20.82 -5.00
CA GLY A 7 -0.21 -20.67 -3.56
C GLY A 7 0.62 -21.81 -2.96
N ALA A 8 0.95 -21.71 -1.70
CA ALA A 8 1.63 -22.75 -0.97
C ALA A 8 0.79 -24.04 -0.94
N ASN A 9 1.46 -25.20 -0.80
CA ASN A 9 0.75 -26.47 -0.63
C ASN A 9 -0.13 -26.38 0.63
N PRO A 10 -1.44 -26.71 0.54
CA PRO A 10 -2.40 -26.56 1.63
C PRO A 10 -1.95 -27.22 2.95
N LYS A 11 -1.20 -28.32 2.86
CA LYS A 11 -0.66 -29.02 4.03
C LYS A 11 0.26 -28.13 4.88
N PHE A 12 0.99 -27.19 4.26
CA PHE A 12 1.95 -26.35 4.95
C PHE A 12 1.39 -24.97 5.30
N VAL A 13 0.23 -24.59 4.76
CA VAL A 13 -0.36 -23.26 4.98
C VAL A 13 -0.49 -22.89 6.46
N PRO A 14 -0.99 -23.76 7.38
CA PRO A 14 -1.10 -23.39 8.79
C PRO A 14 0.24 -23.03 9.42
N HIS A 15 1.29 -23.80 9.12
CA HIS A 15 2.63 -23.56 9.65
C HIS A 15 3.23 -22.29 9.08
N LEU A 16 3.16 -22.08 7.77
CA LEU A 16 3.66 -20.88 7.11
C LEU A 16 2.96 -19.60 7.61
N MET A 17 1.66 -19.67 7.88
CA MET A 17 0.92 -18.56 8.45
C MET A 17 1.32 -18.26 9.89
N GLN A 18 1.59 -19.30 10.70
CA GLN A 18 2.10 -19.12 12.06
C GLN A 18 3.48 -18.46 12.04
N ASP A 19 4.39 -18.96 11.21
CA ASP A 19 5.74 -18.40 11.05
C ASP A 19 5.68 -16.93 10.60
N LEU A 20 4.79 -16.59 9.66
CA LEU A 20 4.59 -15.24 9.19
C LEU A 20 4.17 -14.29 10.32
N VAL A 21 3.19 -14.70 11.14
CA VAL A 21 2.70 -13.91 12.27
C VAL A 21 3.78 -13.78 13.35
N ASP A 22 4.48 -14.85 13.66
CA ASP A 22 5.56 -14.86 14.66
C ASP A 22 6.71 -13.97 14.23
N HIS A 23 7.10 -14.05 12.96
CA HIS A 23 8.14 -13.19 12.40
C HIS A 23 7.74 -11.71 12.49
N TYR A 24 6.51 -11.36 12.11
CA TYR A 24 6.00 -9.99 12.21
C TYR A 24 6.01 -9.48 13.65
N ASN A 25 5.58 -10.30 14.60
CA ASN A 25 5.51 -9.91 16.01
C ASN A 25 6.90 -9.75 16.67
N LYS A 26 7.87 -10.57 16.26
CA LYS A 26 9.25 -10.52 16.80
C LYS A 26 10.07 -9.36 16.22
N ASN A 27 9.86 -9.02 14.96
CA ASN A 27 10.67 -8.03 14.24
C ASN A 27 10.04 -6.63 14.24
N LYS A 28 9.75 -6.10 15.44
CA LYS A 28 9.24 -4.72 15.62
C LYS A 28 10.33 -3.63 15.56
N THR A 29 11.59 -4.02 15.41
CA THR A 29 12.73 -3.10 15.30
C THR A 29 12.99 -2.79 13.84
N GLY A 30 12.68 -1.55 13.42
CA GLY A 30 12.87 -1.12 12.04
C GLY A 30 11.77 -0.18 11.57
N TYR A 31 11.80 0.12 10.28
CA TYR A 31 10.77 0.96 9.69
C TYR A 31 9.46 0.16 9.55
N PHE A 32 8.42 0.61 10.24
CA PHE A 32 7.15 -0.13 10.36
C PHE A 32 6.49 -0.46 9.02
N LEU A 33 6.61 0.41 7.99
CA LEU A 33 6.08 0.11 6.66
C LEU A 33 6.81 -1.04 5.97
N ASP A 34 8.08 -1.27 6.29
CA ASP A 34 8.83 -2.42 5.76
C ASP A 34 8.29 -3.72 6.36
N ALA A 35 7.96 -3.72 7.65
CA ALA A 35 7.33 -4.87 8.30
C ALA A 35 5.96 -5.19 7.68
N ILE A 36 5.12 -4.16 7.44
CA ILE A 36 3.82 -4.31 6.79
C ILE A 36 3.97 -4.78 5.35
N ALA A 37 4.91 -4.19 4.60
CA ALA A 37 5.18 -4.53 3.21
C ALA A 37 5.64 -5.99 3.05
N ARG A 38 6.56 -6.41 3.91
CA ARG A 38 7.06 -7.78 3.95
C ARG A 38 5.94 -8.76 4.30
N PHE A 39 5.20 -8.50 5.39
CA PHE A 39 4.07 -9.33 5.79
C PHE A 39 3.07 -9.48 4.65
N HIS A 40 2.73 -8.40 3.95
CA HIS A 40 1.81 -8.43 2.84
C HIS A 40 2.33 -9.26 1.66
N ALA A 41 3.60 -9.11 1.29
CA ALA A 41 4.20 -9.86 0.19
C ALA A 41 4.27 -11.38 0.51
N GLU A 42 4.63 -11.73 1.74
CA GLU A 42 4.68 -13.13 2.20
C GLU A 42 3.27 -13.74 2.29
N PHE A 43 2.28 -13.01 2.84
CA PHE A 43 0.88 -13.45 2.90
C PHE A 43 0.31 -13.77 1.52
N GLU A 44 0.51 -12.88 0.55
CA GLU A 44 0.04 -13.09 -0.83
C GLU A 44 0.81 -14.24 -1.53
N THR A 45 2.04 -14.51 -1.12
CA THR A 45 2.83 -15.65 -1.62
C THR A 45 2.32 -16.99 -1.05
N ILE A 46 2.00 -17.03 0.24
CA ILE A 46 1.40 -18.21 0.89
C ILE A 46 0.03 -18.51 0.28
N HIS A 47 -0.75 -17.47 0.02
CA HIS A 47 -2.08 -17.56 -0.60
C HIS A 47 -3.03 -18.50 0.14
N PRO A 48 -3.31 -18.26 1.44
CA PRO A 48 -3.89 -19.27 2.34
C PRO A 48 -5.36 -19.63 2.04
N PHE A 49 -6.09 -18.83 1.28
CA PHE A 49 -7.51 -19.05 1.00
C PHE A 49 -7.74 -19.44 -0.46
N VAL A 50 -8.84 -20.15 -0.70
CA VAL A 50 -9.27 -20.53 -2.07
C VAL A 50 -9.63 -19.28 -2.88
N ASP A 51 -10.25 -18.28 -2.24
CA ASP A 51 -10.57 -16.97 -2.82
C ASP A 51 -10.44 -15.86 -1.77
N GLY A 52 -10.27 -14.63 -2.24
CA GLY A 52 -10.28 -13.45 -1.38
C GLY A 52 -8.94 -13.08 -0.75
N ASN A 53 -7.83 -13.79 -1.06
CA ASN A 53 -6.50 -13.48 -0.51
C ASN A 53 -6.15 -11.99 -0.68
N GLY A 54 -6.24 -11.46 -1.89
CA GLY A 54 -5.94 -10.05 -2.12
C GLY A 54 -6.85 -9.06 -1.39
N ARG A 55 -8.10 -9.44 -1.07
CA ARG A 55 -9.00 -8.63 -0.20
C ARG A 55 -8.50 -8.70 1.24
N MET A 56 -8.23 -9.89 1.72
CA MET A 56 -7.72 -10.12 3.07
C MET A 56 -6.36 -9.44 3.28
N GLY A 57 -5.42 -9.61 2.35
CA GLY A 57 -4.10 -8.96 2.43
C GLY A 57 -4.21 -7.43 2.57
N ARG A 58 -5.10 -6.77 1.82
CA ARG A 58 -5.33 -5.33 1.96
C ARG A 58 -6.03 -4.94 3.28
N ILE A 59 -6.91 -5.78 3.80
CA ILE A 59 -7.50 -5.58 5.13
C ILE A 59 -6.40 -5.67 6.19
N LEU A 60 -5.53 -6.66 6.11
CA LEU A 60 -4.43 -6.85 7.06
C LEU A 60 -3.45 -5.68 7.07
N ILE A 61 -3.12 -5.08 5.90
CA ILE A 61 -2.36 -3.83 5.85
C ILE A 61 -3.05 -2.75 6.69
N ASN A 62 -4.36 -2.56 6.49
CA ASN A 62 -5.09 -1.51 7.18
C ASN A 62 -5.26 -1.78 8.68
N VAL A 63 -5.42 -3.04 9.10
CA VAL A 63 -5.41 -3.42 10.53
C VAL A 63 -4.08 -3.04 11.18
N GLN A 64 -2.95 -3.34 10.50
CA GLN A 64 -1.62 -3.01 11.02
C GLN A 64 -1.40 -1.49 11.09
N LEU A 65 -1.86 -0.72 10.10
CA LEU A 65 -1.80 0.75 10.12
C LEU A 65 -2.66 1.33 11.26
N LEU A 66 -3.89 0.84 11.43
CA LEU A 66 -4.77 1.28 12.51
C LEU A 66 -4.20 0.97 13.90
N ASN A 67 -3.59 -0.19 14.08
CA ASN A 67 -2.89 -0.55 15.33
C ASN A 67 -1.70 0.36 15.62
N ALA A 68 -1.09 0.94 14.57
CA ALA A 68 -0.04 1.94 14.69
C ALA A 68 -0.58 3.39 14.86
N GLY A 69 -1.90 3.59 15.00
CA GLY A 69 -2.53 4.91 15.11
C GLY A 69 -2.61 5.70 13.80
N LEU A 70 -2.41 5.04 12.67
CA LEU A 70 -2.34 5.65 11.34
C LEU A 70 -3.66 5.48 10.57
N PRO A 71 -3.98 6.38 9.64
CA PRO A 71 -5.19 6.26 8.83
C PRO A 71 -5.10 5.08 7.85
N PRO A 72 -6.25 4.46 7.51
CA PRO A 72 -6.28 3.42 6.49
C PRO A 72 -5.96 3.99 5.11
N ILE A 73 -5.39 3.13 4.27
CA ILE A 73 -5.05 3.43 2.87
C ILE A 73 -5.94 2.66 1.90
N ILE A 74 -6.04 3.13 0.67
CA ILE A 74 -6.81 2.46 -0.38
C ILE A 74 -5.91 2.20 -1.60
N ILE A 75 -5.67 0.91 -1.88
CA ILE A 75 -5.00 0.47 -3.10
C ILE A 75 -6.03 0.41 -4.23
N GLN A 76 -5.97 1.35 -5.17
CA GLN A 76 -6.98 1.50 -6.22
C GLN A 76 -6.94 0.41 -7.28
N ASN A 77 -8.11 0.04 -7.81
CA ASN A 77 -8.26 -0.96 -8.88
C ASN A 77 -7.64 -0.53 -10.22
N LYS A 78 -7.75 0.76 -10.56
CA LYS A 78 -7.34 1.27 -11.89
C LYS A 78 -5.85 1.08 -12.22
N ASN A 79 -4.99 1.05 -11.20
CA ASN A 79 -3.54 0.93 -11.38
C ASN A 79 -2.99 -0.42 -10.88
N LYS A 80 -3.86 -1.36 -10.45
CA LYS A 80 -3.42 -2.64 -9.89
C LYS A 80 -2.56 -3.45 -10.85
N HIS A 81 -2.93 -3.49 -12.14
CA HIS A 81 -2.22 -4.33 -13.11
C HIS A 81 -0.79 -3.85 -13.40
N HIS A 82 -0.54 -2.54 -13.39
CA HIS A 82 0.77 -2.03 -13.76
C HIS A 82 1.69 -1.79 -12.54
N ASP A 83 1.17 -1.14 -11.50
CA ASP A 83 2.02 -0.67 -10.39
C ASP A 83 2.03 -1.65 -9.20
N TYR A 84 0.91 -2.34 -8.93
CA TYR A 84 0.77 -3.19 -7.73
C TYR A 84 1.11 -4.66 -8.02
N TYR A 85 0.56 -5.25 -9.07
CA TYR A 85 0.81 -6.67 -9.35
C TYR A 85 2.24 -6.95 -9.83
N SER A 86 2.89 -5.99 -10.51
CA SER A 86 4.30 -6.10 -10.88
C SER A 86 5.22 -6.25 -9.66
N LEU A 87 4.81 -5.73 -8.49
CA LEU A 87 5.58 -5.85 -7.26
C LEU A 87 5.64 -7.30 -6.76
N PHE A 88 4.56 -8.08 -6.94
CA PHE A 88 4.58 -9.51 -6.58
C PHE A 88 5.52 -10.30 -7.46
N THR A 89 5.48 -10.07 -8.79
CA THR A 89 6.41 -10.71 -9.72
C THR A 89 7.86 -10.39 -9.34
N LYS A 90 8.15 -9.13 -9.02
CA LYS A 90 9.47 -8.70 -8.56
C LYS A 90 9.85 -9.36 -7.23
N TYR A 91 8.91 -9.40 -6.28
CA TYR A 91 9.16 -10.05 -4.98
C TYR A 91 9.49 -11.53 -5.14
N GLN A 92 8.74 -12.26 -5.96
CA GLN A 92 8.97 -13.68 -6.23
C GLN A 92 10.37 -13.95 -6.79
N SER A 93 10.89 -13.06 -7.65
CA SER A 93 12.21 -13.24 -8.27
C SER A 93 13.37 -12.74 -7.41
N THR A 94 13.16 -11.72 -6.55
CA THR A 94 14.24 -11.03 -5.83
C THR A 94 14.15 -11.10 -4.31
N GLN A 95 12.99 -11.52 -3.77
CA GLN A 95 12.65 -11.46 -2.34
C GLN A 95 12.72 -10.03 -1.75
N LYS A 96 12.74 -8.98 -2.61
CA LYS A 96 12.79 -7.58 -2.18
C LYS A 96 11.40 -6.98 -2.12
N PHE A 97 11.04 -6.41 -0.99
CA PHE A 97 9.75 -5.77 -0.73
C PHE A 97 9.79 -4.23 -0.74
N ASP A 98 10.93 -3.62 -1.06
CA ASP A 98 11.13 -2.16 -1.14
C ASP A 98 10.09 -1.45 -2.03
N GLY A 99 9.65 -2.09 -3.10
CA GLY A 99 8.58 -1.58 -3.95
C GLY A 99 7.24 -1.46 -3.23
N PHE A 100 6.89 -2.44 -2.39
CA PHE A 100 5.69 -2.38 -1.55
C PHE A 100 5.81 -1.31 -0.48
N SER A 101 6.96 -1.22 0.21
CA SER A 101 7.22 -0.17 1.21
C SER A 101 7.04 1.22 0.61
N LYS A 102 7.60 1.47 -0.57
CA LYS A 102 7.44 2.74 -1.30
C LYS A 102 5.98 3.02 -1.66
N LEU A 103 5.26 2.02 -2.15
CA LEU A 103 3.83 2.17 -2.48
C LEU A 103 3.02 2.51 -1.24
N LEU A 104 3.22 1.78 -0.14
CA LEU A 104 2.52 2.01 1.13
C LEU A 104 2.83 3.40 1.68
N ALA A 105 4.09 3.86 1.62
CA ALA A 105 4.50 5.18 2.05
C ALA A 105 3.76 6.30 1.27
N LEU A 106 3.68 6.19 -0.05
CA LEU A 106 2.97 7.18 -0.88
C LEU A 106 1.46 7.22 -0.60
N LEU A 107 0.83 6.05 -0.43
CA LEU A 107 -0.59 5.97 -0.10
C LEU A 107 -0.88 6.48 1.31
N LEU A 108 0.01 6.22 2.26
CA LEU A 108 -0.11 6.73 3.63
C LEU A 108 0.06 8.26 3.66
N GLN A 109 1.02 8.82 2.92
CA GLN A 109 1.17 10.27 2.78
C GLN A 109 -0.10 10.90 2.19
N GLU A 110 -0.69 10.31 1.13
CA GLU A 110 -1.96 10.78 0.57
C GLU A 110 -3.08 10.79 1.63
N ALA A 111 -3.20 9.70 2.41
CA ALA A 111 -4.20 9.58 3.47
C ALA A 111 -3.99 10.61 4.60
N LEU A 112 -2.74 10.84 4.99
CA LEU A 112 -2.37 11.84 6.00
C LEU A 112 -2.64 13.27 5.51
N HIS A 113 -2.28 13.61 4.29
CA HIS A 113 -2.59 14.93 3.71
C HIS A 113 -4.09 15.19 3.68
N LYS A 114 -4.89 14.18 3.30
CA LYS A 114 -6.35 14.26 3.34
C LYS A 114 -6.84 14.53 4.76
N ARG A 115 -6.38 13.76 5.75
CA ARG A 115 -6.78 13.90 7.15
C ARG A 115 -6.42 15.28 7.71
N ILE A 116 -5.19 15.74 7.46
CA ILE A 116 -4.73 17.07 7.89
C ILE A 116 -5.58 18.17 7.27
N ALA A 117 -5.88 18.10 5.97
CA ALA A 117 -6.69 19.12 5.29
C ALA A 117 -8.09 19.25 5.89
N PHE A 118 -8.75 18.12 6.20
CA PHE A 118 -10.08 18.12 6.82
C PHE A 118 -10.04 18.60 8.28
N LEU A 119 -9.08 18.12 9.08
CA LEU A 119 -8.97 18.49 10.50
C LEU A 119 -8.54 19.96 10.69
N SER A 120 -7.76 20.52 9.76
CA SER A 120 -7.30 21.90 9.81
C SER A 120 -8.30 22.89 9.20
N ALA A 121 -9.50 22.45 8.81
CA ALA A 121 -10.51 23.26 8.12
C ALA A 121 -9.96 24.08 6.94
N ARG A 122 -8.93 23.58 6.26
CA ARG A 122 -8.30 24.27 5.13
C ARG A 122 -9.18 24.22 3.89
N LYS A 123 -9.16 25.29 3.12
CA LYS A 123 -9.84 25.33 1.82
C LYS A 123 -9.21 24.31 0.87
N ILE A 124 -10.00 23.35 0.43
CA ILE A 124 -9.60 22.35 -0.55
C ILE A 124 -9.99 22.87 -1.93
N ILE A 125 -9.03 22.91 -2.85
CA ILE A 125 -9.24 23.36 -4.24
C ILE A 125 -8.81 22.23 -5.21
N PRO A 126 -9.42 22.16 -6.41
CA PRO A 126 -8.98 21.23 -7.43
C PRO A 126 -7.51 21.45 -7.82
N LEU A 127 -6.79 20.35 -8.08
CA LEU A 127 -5.37 20.42 -8.47
C LEU A 127 -5.14 21.26 -9.73
N SER A 128 -6.09 21.26 -10.67
CA SER A 128 -6.04 22.10 -11.89
C SER A 128 -6.12 23.58 -11.59
N VAL A 129 -6.93 23.98 -10.60
CA VAL A 129 -7.04 25.37 -10.14
C VAL A 129 -5.74 25.79 -9.46
N TRP A 130 -5.24 24.96 -8.54
CA TRP A 130 -3.97 25.21 -7.87
C TRP A 130 -2.80 25.32 -8.84
N ALA A 131 -2.73 24.44 -9.85
CA ALA A 131 -1.68 24.47 -10.87
C ALA A 131 -1.68 25.79 -11.65
N LYS A 132 -2.86 26.30 -12.04
CA LYS A 132 -2.99 27.60 -12.72
C LYS A 132 -2.52 28.75 -11.82
N GLN A 133 -2.92 28.77 -10.56
CA GLN A 133 -2.53 29.82 -9.59
C GLN A 133 -1.01 29.86 -9.32
N ASN A 134 -0.33 28.71 -9.49
CA ASN A 134 1.11 28.59 -9.26
C ASN A 134 1.94 28.51 -10.56
N ASN A 135 1.36 28.88 -11.71
CA ASN A 135 2.01 28.86 -13.02
C ASN A 135 2.66 27.49 -13.37
N LEU A 136 2.03 26.38 -12.94
CA LEU A 136 2.49 25.02 -13.23
C LEU A 136 1.67 24.38 -14.34
N ARG A 137 2.37 23.65 -15.23
CA ARG A 137 1.69 22.81 -16.22
C ARG A 137 0.95 21.67 -15.51
N GLY A 138 -0.26 21.33 -15.98
CA GLY A 138 -1.11 20.29 -15.36
C GLY A 138 -0.40 18.95 -15.17
N ASN A 139 0.39 18.49 -16.16
CA ASN A 139 1.18 17.25 -16.04
C ASN A 139 2.26 17.33 -14.95
N ALA A 140 2.90 18.48 -14.78
CA ALA A 140 3.89 18.67 -13.71
C ALA A 140 3.23 18.64 -12.34
N ALA A 141 2.08 19.30 -12.17
CA ALA A 141 1.30 19.24 -10.94
C ALA A 141 0.82 17.83 -10.63
N ALA A 142 0.30 17.09 -11.63
CA ALA A 142 -0.13 15.70 -11.48
C ALA A 142 1.02 14.76 -11.04
N ASN A 143 2.21 14.93 -11.63
CA ASN A 143 3.39 14.15 -11.25
C ASN A 143 3.86 14.47 -9.81
N LYS A 144 3.84 15.75 -9.40
CA LYS A 144 4.15 16.14 -8.02
C LYS A 144 3.13 15.55 -7.03
N ALA A 145 1.84 15.60 -7.36
CA ALA A 145 0.79 15.00 -6.56
C ALA A 145 0.96 13.46 -6.46
N LYS A 146 1.26 12.76 -7.56
CA LYS A 146 1.51 11.31 -7.55
C LYS A 146 2.70 10.92 -6.67
N ARG A 147 3.75 11.75 -6.65
CA ARG A 147 4.95 11.55 -5.82
C ARG A 147 4.81 12.07 -4.40
N GLN A 148 3.66 12.64 -4.05
CA GLN A 148 3.40 13.29 -2.76
C GLN A 148 4.41 14.40 -2.38
N THR A 149 5.12 14.98 -3.36
CA THR A 149 5.94 16.18 -3.20
C THR A 149 5.10 17.46 -3.19
N LEU A 150 3.83 17.33 -3.49
CA LEU A 150 2.76 18.32 -3.29
C LEU A 150 1.70 17.65 -2.41
N PRO A 151 1.28 18.27 -1.28
CA PRO A 151 0.17 17.75 -0.47
C PRO A 151 -1.12 17.70 -1.29
N ALA A 152 -1.42 16.54 -1.85
CA ALA A 152 -2.60 16.33 -2.68
C ALA A 152 -3.23 14.96 -2.36
N PHE A 153 -4.55 14.86 -2.49
CA PHE A 153 -5.29 13.64 -2.24
C PHE A 153 -6.54 13.58 -3.13
N ARG A 154 -7.09 12.39 -3.25
CA ARG A 154 -8.33 12.16 -4.01
C ARG A 154 -9.53 12.29 -3.11
N LEU A 155 -10.50 13.11 -3.53
CA LEU A 155 -11.85 13.11 -2.95
C LEU A 155 -12.59 11.90 -3.53
N ARG A 156 -13.15 11.08 -2.66
CA ARG A 156 -14.02 9.95 -2.99
C ARG A 156 -15.26 10.00 -2.12
#